data_36cc81c59388da7dd3ddfb5160919f31
#
_entry.id   36cc81c59388da7dd3ddfb5160919f31
#
_cell.length_a   1.000
_cell.length_b   1.000
_cell.length_c   1.000
_cell.angle_alpha   90.00
_cell.angle_beta   90.00
_cell.angle_gamma   90.00
#
_symmetry.space_group_name_H-M   'P 1'
#
loop_
_entity.id
_entity.type
_entity.pdbx_description
1 polymer ?
#
loop_
_entity_poly.entity_id
_entity_poly.type
_entity_poly.pdbx_seq_one_letter_code
_entity_poly.pdbx_strand_id
1 'polypeptide(L)'
;MKKILIIVPDGGMLFESAGIADILMQANRLHPEGAREICYQVKLATTQPHQVIHGQSGLNLLADHRLHEIDPREPLDTIMITGRGQNPQEGMAVVDWLRLAAPHARRIVSICGGAMLLAQTGLLDGRRATTHWKLLETMQAEFPQIRVEGGPLYIQDEHIWTSGGVSSG
;
A
#
# COMPACT_ATOMS: atom_id res chain seq x y z
N MET A 1 16.64 -7.59 -9.09
CA MET A 1 15.48 -7.99 -8.24
C MET A 1 14.85 -6.75 -7.63
N LYS A 2 13.53 -6.56 -7.79
CA LYS A 2 12.78 -5.42 -7.26
C LYS A 2 12.17 -5.79 -5.92
N LYS A 3 12.57 -5.08 -4.86
CA LYS A 3 12.02 -5.27 -3.51
C LYS A 3 10.68 -4.54 -3.39
N ILE A 4 9.62 -5.26 -3.06
CA ILE A 4 8.27 -4.73 -2.89
C ILE A 4 7.83 -4.99 -1.46
N LEU A 5 7.44 -3.94 -0.77
CA LEU A 5 6.86 -4.00 0.57
C LEU A 5 5.37 -3.68 0.49
N ILE A 6 4.52 -4.57 0.99
CA ILE A 6 3.09 -4.34 1.14
C ILE A 6 2.80 -4.13 2.63
N ILE A 7 2.41 -2.92 3.00
CA ILE A 7 1.99 -2.57 4.35
C ILE A 7 0.49 -2.87 4.46
N VAL A 8 0.16 -3.75 5.39
CA VAL A 8 -1.20 -4.23 5.61
C VAL A 8 -1.64 -3.86 7.03
N PRO A 9 -2.43 -2.79 7.17
CA PRO A 9 -3.06 -2.44 8.43
C PRO A 9 -4.05 -3.51 8.88
N ASP A 10 -4.26 -3.64 10.19
CA ASP A 10 -5.20 -4.61 10.75
C ASP A 10 -6.65 -4.31 10.35
N GLY A 11 -7.50 -5.33 10.25
CA GLY A 11 -8.90 -5.22 9.84
C GLY A 11 -9.10 -4.92 8.35
N GLY A 12 -8.05 -5.00 7.53
CA GLY A 12 -8.10 -4.79 6.09
C GLY A 12 -8.71 -5.96 5.30
N MET A 13 -8.90 -5.74 4.01
CA MET A 13 -9.31 -6.78 3.08
C MET A 13 -8.07 -7.57 2.61
N LEU A 14 -7.90 -8.79 3.11
CA LEU A 14 -6.72 -9.62 2.80
C LEU A 14 -6.57 -9.94 1.31
N PHE A 15 -7.67 -9.93 0.55
CA PHE A 15 -7.64 -10.13 -0.90
C PHE A 15 -6.74 -9.10 -1.61
N GLU A 16 -6.73 -7.86 -1.15
CA GLU A 16 -5.90 -6.81 -1.75
C GLU A 16 -4.41 -7.11 -1.61
N SER A 17 -3.97 -7.55 -0.45
CA SER A 17 -2.55 -7.86 -0.21
C SER A 17 -2.13 -9.21 -0.80
N ALA A 18 -2.91 -10.26 -0.58
CA ALA A 18 -2.61 -11.59 -1.05
C ALA A 18 -2.70 -11.68 -2.59
N GLY A 19 -3.75 -11.10 -3.19
CA GLY A 19 -3.93 -11.11 -4.65
C GLY A 19 -2.79 -10.40 -5.39
N ILE A 20 -2.34 -9.25 -4.89
CA ILE A 20 -1.20 -8.53 -5.47
C ILE A 20 0.09 -9.34 -5.32
N ALA A 21 0.33 -9.91 -4.15
CA ALA A 21 1.50 -10.77 -3.93
C ALA A 21 1.51 -11.95 -4.90
N ASP A 22 0.37 -12.64 -5.08
CA ASP A 22 0.24 -13.76 -6.01
C ASP A 22 0.47 -13.35 -7.46
N ILE A 23 -0.06 -12.21 -7.92
CA ILE A 23 0.15 -11.68 -9.27
C ILE A 23 1.65 -11.41 -9.52
N LEU A 24 2.33 -10.76 -8.59
CA LEU A 24 3.75 -10.48 -8.71
C LEU A 24 4.60 -11.75 -8.68
N MET A 25 4.23 -12.74 -7.86
CA MET A 25 4.90 -14.05 -7.84
C MET A 25 4.62 -14.84 -9.12
N GLN A 26 3.41 -14.72 -9.69
CA GLN A 26 3.13 -15.32 -11.00
C GLN A 26 3.96 -14.69 -12.11
N ALA A 27 4.18 -13.38 -12.07
CA ALA A 27 5.09 -12.70 -13.01
C ALA A 27 6.52 -13.26 -12.93
N ASN A 28 7.02 -13.60 -11.74
CA ASN A 28 8.30 -14.29 -11.57
C ASN A 28 8.34 -15.66 -12.25
N ARG A 29 7.22 -16.42 -12.21
CA ARG A 29 7.12 -17.76 -12.81
C ARG A 29 7.02 -17.71 -14.33
N LEU A 30 6.40 -16.66 -14.87
CA LEU A 30 6.21 -16.48 -16.32
C LEU A 30 7.41 -15.80 -16.99
N HIS A 31 8.44 -15.45 -16.22
CA HIS A 31 9.67 -14.88 -16.79
C HIS A 31 10.33 -15.90 -17.73
N PRO A 32 10.84 -15.48 -18.92
CA PRO A 32 11.39 -16.40 -19.91
C PRO A 32 12.42 -17.37 -19.33
N GLU A 33 12.35 -18.64 -19.78
CA GLU A 33 13.33 -19.67 -19.40
C GLU A 33 14.74 -19.19 -19.72
N GLY A 34 15.61 -19.21 -18.70
CA GLY A 34 16.98 -18.72 -18.79
C GLY A 34 17.27 -17.44 -18.02
N ALA A 35 16.27 -16.64 -17.68
CA ALA A 35 16.44 -15.57 -16.71
C ALA A 35 16.41 -16.20 -15.29
N ARG A 36 17.60 -16.49 -14.77
CA ARG A 36 17.76 -17.02 -13.40
C ARG A 36 17.42 -16.01 -12.29
N GLU A 37 16.95 -14.82 -12.65
CA GLU A 37 16.73 -13.75 -11.70
C GLU A 37 15.25 -13.63 -11.33
N ILE A 38 14.96 -13.74 -10.04
CA ILE A 38 13.67 -13.35 -9.45
C ILE A 38 13.48 -11.86 -9.71
N CYS A 39 12.43 -11.49 -10.49
CA CYS A 39 12.14 -10.11 -10.82
C CYS A 39 11.65 -9.33 -9.59
N TYR A 40 10.74 -9.95 -8.79
CA TYR A 40 10.09 -9.34 -7.65
C TYR A 40 10.32 -10.16 -6.39
N GLN A 41 10.76 -9.48 -5.34
CA GLN A 41 10.73 -10.01 -3.97
C GLN A 41 9.63 -9.25 -3.23
N VAL A 42 8.55 -9.95 -2.88
CA VAL A 42 7.40 -9.38 -2.17
C VAL A 42 7.50 -9.74 -0.71
N LYS A 43 7.30 -8.75 0.16
CA LYS A 43 7.24 -8.89 1.60
C LYS A 43 6.01 -8.18 2.15
N LEU A 44 5.37 -8.79 3.14
CA LEU A 44 4.25 -8.20 3.87
C LEU A 44 4.74 -7.64 5.19
N ALA A 45 4.31 -6.43 5.52
CA ALA A 45 4.52 -5.82 6.82
C ALA A 45 3.19 -5.53 7.50
N THR A 46 3.06 -5.95 8.75
CA THR A 46 1.94 -5.58 9.62
C THR A 46 2.28 -4.35 10.44
N THR A 47 1.25 -3.60 10.80
CA THR A 47 1.34 -2.47 11.73
C THR A 47 1.18 -2.89 13.19
N GLN A 48 0.81 -4.16 13.42
CA GLN A 48 0.59 -4.74 14.73
C GLN A 48 1.89 -5.07 15.47
N PRO A 49 1.87 -5.17 16.81
CA PRO A 49 3.03 -5.60 17.61
C PRO A 49 3.39 -7.07 17.41
N HIS A 50 2.54 -7.83 16.74
CA HIS A 50 2.74 -9.23 16.36
C HIS A 50 2.63 -9.40 14.84
N GLN A 51 3.08 -10.52 14.29
CA GLN A 51 3.08 -10.76 12.84
C GLN A 51 1.71 -11.16 12.27
N VAL A 52 0.68 -11.35 13.09
CA VAL A 52 -0.65 -11.74 12.62
C VAL A 52 -1.41 -10.49 12.18
N ILE A 53 -1.95 -10.52 10.97
CA ILE A 53 -2.87 -9.54 10.41
C ILE A 53 -4.27 -10.16 10.46
N HIS A 54 -5.20 -9.52 11.17
CA HIS A 54 -6.60 -9.95 11.21
C HIS A 54 -7.35 -9.32 10.04
N GLY A 55 -7.91 -10.14 9.16
CA GLY A 55 -8.73 -9.66 8.06
C GLY A 55 -10.17 -9.40 8.47
N GLN A 56 -10.84 -8.49 7.78
CA GLN A 56 -12.27 -8.21 8.01
C GLN A 56 -13.18 -9.42 7.74
N SER A 57 -12.69 -10.44 7.02
CA SER A 57 -13.39 -11.70 6.75
C SER A 57 -13.30 -12.71 7.89
N GLY A 58 -12.55 -12.42 8.95
CA GLY A 58 -12.21 -13.35 10.03
C GLY A 58 -11.03 -14.28 9.73
N LEU A 59 -10.48 -14.22 8.53
CA LEU A 59 -9.24 -14.93 8.20
C LEU A 59 -8.03 -14.15 8.74
N ASN A 60 -6.96 -14.87 9.02
CA ASN A 60 -5.70 -14.28 9.45
C ASN A 60 -4.62 -14.53 8.40
N LEU A 61 -3.70 -13.56 8.27
CA LEU A 61 -2.53 -13.64 7.43
C LEU A 61 -1.28 -13.43 8.30
N LEU A 62 -0.23 -14.16 8.05
CA LEU A 62 1.04 -13.97 8.73
C LEU A 62 1.93 -13.05 7.89
N ALA A 63 2.30 -11.91 8.46
CA ALA A 63 3.25 -10.99 7.83
C ALA A 63 4.70 -11.49 7.97
N ASP A 64 5.55 -11.14 7.00
CA ASP A 64 6.99 -11.39 7.07
C ASP A 64 7.66 -10.55 8.17
N HIS A 65 7.20 -9.29 8.34
CA HIS A 65 7.79 -8.31 9.23
C HIS A 65 6.73 -7.49 9.98
N ARG A 66 7.13 -6.92 11.09
CA ARG A 66 6.42 -5.79 11.72
C ARG A 66 6.99 -4.50 11.15
N LEU A 67 6.15 -3.51 10.83
CA LEU A 67 6.58 -2.28 10.16
C LEU A 67 7.70 -1.55 10.92
N HIS A 68 7.63 -1.53 12.25
CA HIS A 68 8.63 -0.87 13.10
C HIS A 68 10.01 -1.54 13.11
N GLU A 69 10.12 -2.76 12.58
CA GLU A 69 11.40 -3.48 12.43
C GLU A 69 12.12 -3.14 11.12
N ILE A 70 11.42 -2.50 10.19
CA ILE A 70 11.97 -2.17 8.87
C ILE A 70 12.52 -0.75 8.92
N ASP A 71 13.82 -0.60 8.60
CA ASP A 71 14.40 0.74 8.45
C ASP A 71 13.73 1.46 7.26
N PRO A 72 13.05 2.60 7.49
CA PRO A 72 12.40 3.34 6.40
C PRO A 72 13.38 3.89 5.37
N ARG A 73 14.67 3.95 5.67
CA ARG A 73 15.71 4.39 4.73
C ARG A 73 16.24 3.27 3.83
N GLU A 74 15.83 2.01 4.08
CA GLU A 74 16.20 0.92 3.18
C GLU A 74 15.61 1.16 1.78
N PRO A 75 16.44 1.09 0.71
CA PRO A 75 15.93 1.31 -0.65
C PRO A 75 14.93 0.23 -1.05
N LEU A 76 13.72 0.67 -1.40
CA LEU A 76 12.64 -0.18 -1.91
C LEU A 76 12.30 0.21 -3.36
N ASP A 77 11.98 -0.77 -4.19
CA ASP A 77 11.44 -0.48 -5.52
C ASP A 77 10.02 0.07 -5.38
N THR A 78 9.18 -0.60 -4.61
CA THR A 78 7.77 -0.21 -4.45
C THR A 78 7.31 -0.40 -3.01
N ILE A 79 6.67 0.61 -2.47
CA ILE A 79 5.90 0.54 -1.22
C ILE A 79 4.43 0.54 -1.60
N MET A 80 3.67 -0.45 -1.12
CA MET A 80 2.23 -0.53 -1.29
C MET A 80 1.54 -0.43 0.06
N ILE A 81 0.44 0.31 0.14
CA ILE A 81 -0.35 0.49 1.36
C ILE A 81 -1.79 0.06 1.04
N THR A 82 -2.28 -0.98 1.71
CA THR A 82 -3.67 -1.40 1.61
C THR A 82 -4.56 -0.63 2.58
N GLY A 83 -5.88 -0.71 2.37
CA GLY A 83 -6.83 -0.01 3.21
C GLY A 83 -7.11 -0.69 4.54
N ARG A 84 -7.51 0.11 5.48
CA ARG A 84 -7.92 -0.03 6.88
C ARG A 84 -6.78 -0.25 7.88
N GLY A 85 -6.82 0.44 8.89
CA GLY A 85 -6.52 0.40 10.29
C GLY A 85 -7.56 1.27 10.94
N GLN A 86 -8.30 0.72 11.88
CA GLN A 86 -9.31 1.49 12.64
C GLN A 86 -8.69 2.19 13.85
N ASN A 87 -7.46 1.83 14.19
CA ASN A 87 -6.74 2.40 15.32
C ASN A 87 -5.97 3.66 14.86
N PRO A 88 -6.30 4.87 15.39
CA PRO A 88 -5.59 6.10 15.04
C PRO A 88 -4.08 6.06 15.30
N GLN A 89 -3.64 5.38 16.36
CA GLN A 89 -2.21 5.25 16.68
C GLN A 89 -1.46 4.42 15.64
N GLU A 90 -2.10 3.36 15.16
CA GLU A 90 -1.59 2.53 14.07
C GLU A 90 -1.45 3.32 12.78
N GLY A 91 -2.46 4.12 12.44
CA GLY A 91 -2.44 5.00 11.29
C GLY A 91 -1.29 6.00 11.34
N MET A 92 -1.07 6.64 12.49
CA MET A 92 0.04 7.58 12.68
C MET A 92 1.41 6.92 12.50
N ALA A 93 1.62 5.73 13.04
CA ALA A 93 2.88 5.00 12.88
C ALA A 93 3.18 4.70 11.39
N VAL A 94 2.15 4.34 10.61
CA VAL A 94 2.28 4.16 9.15
C VAL A 94 2.65 5.47 8.46
N VAL A 95 1.96 6.56 8.81
CA VAL A 95 2.19 7.89 8.21
C VAL A 95 3.61 8.36 8.46
N ASP A 96 4.10 8.25 9.68
CA ASP A 96 5.45 8.68 10.05
C ASP A 96 6.52 7.83 9.37
N TRP A 97 6.30 6.50 9.31
CA TRP A 97 7.19 5.60 8.59
C TRP A 97 7.23 5.93 7.09
N LEU A 98 6.07 6.17 6.47
CA LEU A 98 5.96 6.51 5.05
C LEU A 98 6.66 7.84 4.70
N ARG A 99 6.55 8.86 5.54
CA ARG A 99 7.25 10.13 5.33
C ARG A 99 8.77 9.95 5.24
N LEU A 100 9.31 9.05 6.06
CA LEU A 100 10.74 8.75 6.05
C LEU A 100 11.12 7.84 4.87
N ALA A 101 10.26 6.90 4.48
CA ALA A 101 10.54 5.91 3.44
C ALA A 101 10.33 6.43 2.01
N ALA A 102 9.43 7.40 1.82
CA ALA A 102 9.07 7.91 0.50
C ALA A 102 10.26 8.37 -0.34
N PRO A 103 11.27 9.10 0.19
CA PRO A 103 12.44 9.51 -0.59
C PRO A 103 13.32 8.35 -1.06
N HIS A 104 13.18 7.17 -0.47
CA HIS A 104 13.97 5.98 -0.74
C HIS A 104 13.24 4.93 -1.59
N ALA A 105 11.98 5.22 -1.98
CA ALA A 105 11.17 4.35 -2.81
C ALA A 105 11.06 4.90 -4.24
N ARG A 106 11.24 4.03 -5.25
CA ARG A 106 11.01 4.41 -6.65
C ARG A 106 9.53 4.64 -6.94
N ARG A 107 8.64 3.93 -6.24
CA ARG A 107 7.19 3.99 -6.43
C ARG A 107 6.46 3.84 -5.10
N ILE A 108 5.38 4.60 -4.93
CA ILE A 108 4.45 4.47 -3.82
C ILE A 108 3.07 4.16 -4.40
N VAL A 109 2.40 3.17 -3.86
CA VAL A 109 1.09 2.72 -4.31
C VAL A 109 0.14 2.69 -3.12
N SER A 110 -1.01 3.31 -3.25
CA SER A 110 -2.10 3.12 -2.30
C SER A 110 -3.27 2.38 -2.92
N ILE A 111 -3.86 1.48 -2.17
CA ILE A 111 -4.96 0.63 -2.60
C ILE A 111 -6.13 0.89 -1.66
N CYS A 112 -7.32 1.10 -2.23
CA CYS A 112 -8.54 1.28 -1.45
C CYS A 112 -8.40 2.44 -0.44
N GLY A 113 -8.74 2.21 0.83
CA GLY A 113 -8.57 3.16 1.92
C GLY A 113 -7.13 3.51 2.28
N GLY A 114 -6.13 2.82 1.72
CA GLY A 114 -4.72 3.16 1.92
C GLY A 114 -4.36 4.57 1.44
N ALA A 115 -5.14 5.12 0.50
CA ALA A 115 -4.98 6.50 0.06
C ALA A 115 -5.24 7.53 1.17
N MET A 116 -6.07 7.22 2.16
CA MET A 116 -6.30 8.10 3.31
C MET A 116 -5.05 8.21 4.20
N LEU A 117 -4.32 7.10 4.39
CA LEU A 117 -3.04 7.11 5.10
C LEU A 117 -1.96 7.86 4.31
N LEU A 118 -1.94 7.67 3.00
CA LEU A 118 -1.01 8.37 2.12
C LEU A 118 -1.31 9.88 2.09
N ALA A 119 -2.57 10.29 2.09
CA ALA A 119 -2.98 11.69 2.16
C ALA A 119 -2.46 12.39 3.42
N GLN A 120 -2.52 11.72 4.56
CA GLN A 120 -2.01 12.24 5.84
C GLN A 120 -0.49 12.50 5.85
N THR A 121 0.26 11.88 4.93
CA THR A 121 1.69 12.16 4.81
C THR A 121 2.00 13.51 4.17
N GLY A 122 1.06 14.12 3.45
CA GLY A 122 1.25 15.30 2.59
C GLY A 122 1.80 14.97 1.19
N LEU A 123 2.13 13.70 0.91
CA LEU A 123 2.71 13.30 -0.39
C LEU A 123 1.73 13.44 -1.56
N LEU A 124 0.42 13.53 -1.28
CA LEU A 124 -0.62 13.72 -2.30
C LEU A 124 -0.99 15.20 -2.52
N ASP A 125 -0.44 16.14 -1.77
CA ASP A 125 -0.79 17.57 -1.89
C ASP A 125 -0.46 18.09 -3.29
N GLY A 126 -1.46 18.74 -3.91
CA GLY A 126 -1.39 19.23 -5.28
C GLY A 126 -1.51 18.17 -6.39
N ARG A 127 -1.59 16.88 -6.03
CA ARG A 127 -1.64 15.75 -6.96
C ARG A 127 -3.05 15.27 -7.24
N ARG A 128 -3.19 14.53 -8.33
CA ARG A 128 -4.39 13.76 -8.64
C ARG A 128 -4.35 12.44 -7.88
N ALA A 129 -5.48 12.04 -7.29
CA ALA A 129 -5.58 10.78 -6.57
C ALA A 129 -6.99 10.22 -6.62
N THR A 130 -7.11 8.91 -6.43
CA THR A 130 -8.38 8.22 -6.19
C THR A 130 -8.28 7.35 -4.95
N THR A 131 -9.41 6.88 -4.48
CA THR A 131 -9.54 5.97 -3.33
C THR A 131 -10.75 5.08 -3.51
N HIS A 132 -11.06 4.26 -2.52
CA HIS A 132 -12.31 3.52 -2.51
C HIS A 132 -13.51 4.47 -2.67
N TRP A 133 -14.48 4.12 -3.52
CA TRP A 133 -15.59 5.00 -3.89
C TRP A 133 -16.37 5.57 -2.70
N LYS A 134 -16.48 4.84 -1.60
CA LYS A 134 -17.11 5.33 -0.36
C LYS A 134 -16.30 6.39 0.39
N LEU A 135 -15.04 6.57 0.06
CA LEU A 135 -14.13 7.49 0.73
C LEU A 135 -13.81 8.74 -0.08
N LEU A 136 -14.31 8.85 -1.32
CA LEU A 136 -14.00 9.97 -2.21
C LEU A 136 -14.41 11.32 -1.60
N GLU A 137 -15.65 11.43 -1.11
CA GLU A 137 -16.17 12.66 -0.50
C GLU A 137 -15.41 13.00 0.78
N THR A 138 -15.15 12.00 1.63
CA THR A 138 -14.38 12.18 2.86
C THR A 138 -12.96 12.65 2.54
N MET A 139 -12.30 12.01 1.58
CA MET A 139 -10.94 12.38 1.17
C MET A 139 -10.89 13.82 0.63
N GLN A 140 -11.85 14.21 -0.19
CA GLN A 140 -11.91 15.57 -0.73
C GLN A 140 -12.17 16.61 0.37
N ALA A 141 -12.99 16.28 1.36
CA ALA A 141 -13.32 17.18 2.47
C ALA A 141 -12.14 17.34 3.45
N GLU A 142 -11.47 16.25 3.80
CA GLU A 142 -10.37 16.25 4.77
C GLU A 142 -9.04 16.75 4.18
N PHE A 143 -8.84 16.56 2.86
CA PHE A 143 -7.60 16.92 2.16
C PHE A 143 -7.91 17.79 0.93
N PRO A 144 -8.31 19.05 1.14
CA PRO A 144 -8.74 19.94 0.04
C PRO A 144 -7.61 20.28 -0.97
N GLN A 145 -6.34 20.04 -0.61
CA GLN A 145 -5.20 20.22 -1.52
C GLN A 145 -5.09 19.10 -2.55
N ILE A 146 -5.76 17.95 -2.35
CA ILE A 146 -5.70 16.80 -3.25
C ILE A 146 -6.81 16.94 -4.30
N ARG A 147 -6.48 16.68 -5.56
CA ARG A 147 -7.46 16.58 -6.65
C ARG A 147 -8.03 15.18 -6.69
N VAL A 148 -9.11 14.94 -5.93
CA VAL A 148 -9.74 13.63 -5.80
C VAL A 148 -10.63 13.36 -7.02
N GLU A 149 -10.43 12.21 -7.68
CA GLU A 149 -11.18 11.78 -8.85
C GLU A 149 -11.84 10.42 -8.62
N GLY A 150 -13.13 10.33 -8.84
CA GLY A 150 -13.93 9.10 -8.60
C GLY A 150 -14.16 8.23 -9.83
N GLY A 151 -13.85 8.71 -11.05
CA GLY A 151 -14.10 7.98 -12.29
C GLY A 151 -13.06 6.89 -12.60
N PRO A 152 -11.76 7.18 -12.52
CA PRO A 152 -10.71 6.20 -12.83
C PRO A 152 -10.62 5.07 -11.80
N LEU A 153 -10.32 3.84 -12.26
CA LEU A 153 -10.01 2.71 -11.36
C LEU A 153 -8.70 2.94 -10.62
N TYR A 154 -7.74 3.55 -11.29
CA TYR A 154 -6.47 3.98 -10.70
C TYR A 154 -5.99 5.28 -11.33
N ILE A 155 -5.15 6.00 -10.61
CA ILE A 155 -4.47 7.22 -11.06
C ILE A 155 -2.98 7.06 -10.80
N GLN A 156 -2.20 7.38 -11.82
CA GLN A 156 -0.76 7.62 -11.68
C GLN A 156 -0.52 9.13 -11.75
N ASP A 157 0.18 9.64 -10.74
CA ASP A 157 0.70 10.99 -10.72
C ASP A 157 2.19 10.92 -10.34
N GLU A 158 3.06 11.11 -11.32
CA GLU A 158 4.51 10.86 -11.23
C GLU A 158 4.83 9.43 -10.74
N HIS A 159 5.45 9.32 -9.55
CA HIS A 159 5.85 8.05 -8.93
C HIS A 159 4.82 7.51 -7.94
N ILE A 160 3.71 8.20 -7.76
CA ILE A 160 2.63 7.81 -6.85
C ILE A 160 1.45 7.25 -7.64
N TRP A 161 0.93 6.12 -7.18
CA TRP A 161 -0.22 5.44 -7.75
C TRP A 161 -1.29 5.28 -6.68
N THR A 162 -2.53 5.57 -7.03
CA THR A 162 -3.68 5.38 -6.15
C THR A 162 -4.77 4.60 -6.87
N SER A 163 -5.46 3.69 -6.20
CA SER A 163 -6.50 2.86 -6.80
C SER A 163 -7.74 2.69 -5.92
N GLY A 164 -8.86 2.34 -6.57
CA GLY A 164 -10.16 2.15 -5.92
C GLY A 164 -10.24 0.92 -4.99
N GLY A 165 -9.32 -0.02 -5.15
CA GLY A 165 -9.25 -1.21 -4.29
C GLY A 165 -10.19 -2.35 -4.67
N VAL A 166 -10.31 -3.34 -3.78
CA VAL A 166 -10.97 -4.63 -4.00
C VAL A 166 -10.37 -5.29 -5.25
N SER A 167 -11.17 -5.55 -6.30
CA SER A 167 -10.71 -6.18 -7.56
C SER A 167 -10.08 -5.21 -8.55
N SER A 168 -10.06 -3.91 -8.25
CA SER A 168 -9.46 -2.86 -9.08
C SER A 168 -8.15 -2.30 -8.52
N GLY A 169 -7.67 -2.91 -7.46
CA GLY A 169 -6.40 -2.55 -6.79
C GLY A 169 -5.17 -3.10 -7.46
#